data_0cb2403f0ca6d6c771742da2395a6c23
#
_entry.id   0cb2403f0ca6d6c771742da2395a6c23
#
_cell.length_a   1.000
_cell.length_b   1.000
_cell.length_c   1.000
_cell.angle_alpha   90.00
_cell.angle_beta   90.00
_cell.angle_gamma   90.00
#
_symmetry.space_group_name_H-M   'P 1'
#
loop_
_entity.id
_entity.type
_entity.pdbx_description
1 polymer ?
#
loop_
_entity_poly.entity_id
_entity_poly.type
_entity_poly.pdbx_seq_one_letter_code
_entity_poly.pdbx_strand_id
1 'polypeptide(L)'
;MSLANGWTGETACALQKALRLSNETFAERLGIGSRTVAAWHQKPSLRPKSEMQQLLDTALEQASASVQERFAELTQDSPAQVPEGAAADAERRLSSDPNMAAALDWLDEKARWEPGTARREVAARLAQLDVRDLHDRGVRRGRVDQRRIAQALGDYYCGTRESHGRYGAHFGSDTDVTTSVLTHPDWLDLDCPLTAKHDRLRLTSTTPQSGLSLNDETARQAAQRLAETLALGIRLVDTPLYRLLHIGVGKQLVAGSVGVTRFVEYAVTMDLLEGELIDALSSGASTQPGSLPLRDRYLPNLASVLGVSGRLCSGGALALTAIARPARAFHGEADYLLLVQERSGSVLNAARRLAVIPKGFHEPLNDLRAGAQLGATLRREMEEELFGRDDIDSTLGDQRHADPMHPSRLSEPMRWLMEEPGRLRMECTGFGLNLVSGNFEFAGLVVIDDEEFWNRFGGQVKANWESSMLHQYSSLDADLLEELVGDVAWSNEGLFAFLQGLRRLREIGGHRVNLPEIEWEIR
;
A
#
# COMPACT_ATOMS: atom_id res chain seq x y z
N MET A 1 8.77 0.63 -28.87
CA MET A 1 9.86 1.26 -28.10
C MET A 1 9.25 2.52 -27.49
N SER A 2 8.87 2.49 -26.23
CA SER A 2 8.34 3.66 -25.50
C SER A 2 9.52 4.40 -24.86
N LEU A 3 9.51 5.73 -24.93
CA LEU A 3 10.52 6.55 -24.25
C LEU A 3 10.27 6.47 -22.73
N ALA A 4 11.20 5.91 -21.99
CA ALA A 4 11.11 5.75 -20.53
C ALA A 4 10.91 7.08 -19.77
N ASN A 5 11.24 8.23 -20.37
CA ASN A 5 11.20 9.56 -19.77
C ASN A 5 10.12 10.50 -20.34
N GLY A 6 9.20 9.99 -21.19
CA GLY A 6 8.20 10.82 -21.86
C GLY A 6 8.79 11.75 -22.95
N TRP A 7 7.91 12.39 -23.71
CA TRP A 7 8.29 13.28 -24.80
C TRP A 7 8.64 14.69 -24.30
N THR A 8 9.69 15.27 -24.90
CA THR A 8 10.05 16.68 -24.80
C THR A 8 10.06 17.32 -26.20
N GLY A 9 10.14 18.62 -26.31
CA GLY A 9 10.33 19.30 -27.59
C GLY A 9 11.58 18.80 -28.32
N GLU A 10 12.65 18.52 -27.58
CA GLU A 10 13.89 17.96 -28.12
C GLU A 10 13.70 16.57 -28.72
N THR A 11 13.06 15.65 -27.97
CA THR A 11 12.81 14.28 -28.46
C THR A 11 11.79 14.26 -29.58
N ALA A 12 10.78 15.14 -29.57
CA ALA A 12 9.85 15.31 -30.69
C ALA A 12 10.57 15.80 -31.96
N CYS A 13 11.50 16.74 -31.83
CA CYS A 13 12.37 17.19 -32.94
C CYS A 13 13.36 16.11 -33.38
N ALA A 14 13.85 15.27 -32.47
CA ALA A 14 14.68 14.11 -32.80
C ALA A 14 13.89 13.10 -33.66
N LEU A 15 12.62 12.82 -33.32
CA LEU A 15 11.74 11.98 -34.13
C LEU A 15 11.51 12.58 -35.53
N GLN A 16 11.25 13.88 -35.63
CA GLN A 16 11.11 14.60 -36.88
C GLN A 16 12.36 14.44 -37.75
N LYS A 17 13.56 14.63 -37.15
CA LYS A 17 14.85 14.44 -37.84
C LYS A 17 15.06 12.98 -38.30
N ALA A 18 14.73 12.01 -37.43
CA ALA A 18 14.83 10.59 -37.78
C ALA A 18 13.93 10.22 -38.97
N LEU A 19 12.74 10.82 -39.02
CA LEU A 19 11.78 10.68 -40.13
C LEU A 19 12.15 11.49 -41.35
N ARG A 20 13.10 12.44 -41.25
CA ARG A 20 13.53 13.37 -42.32
C ARG A 20 12.38 14.20 -42.90
N LEU A 21 11.49 14.70 -42.03
CA LEU A 21 10.32 15.49 -42.41
C LEU A 21 10.53 16.97 -42.14
N SER A 22 9.90 17.85 -42.97
CA SER A 22 9.79 19.29 -42.65
C SER A 22 8.83 19.52 -41.49
N ASN A 23 8.81 20.73 -40.95
CA ASN A 23 7.85 21.09 -39.85
C ASN A 23 6.41 20.89 -40.30
N GLU A 24 6.11 21.27 -41.55
CA GLU A 24 4.77 21.17 -42.14
C GLU A 24 4.36 19.70 -42.31
N THR A 25 5.23 18.88 -42.93
CA THR A 25 4.94 17.46 -43.19
C THR A 25 4.88 16.64 -41.91
N PHE A 26 5.70 17.00 -40.91
CA PHE A 26 5.65 16.36 -39.59
C PHE A 26 4.36 16.72 -38.85
N ALA A 27 3.94 18.00 -38.89
CA ALA A 27 2.69 18.46 -38.34
C ALA A 27 1.48 17.76 -39.00
N GLU A 28 1.46 17.67 -40.33
CA GLU A 28 0.42 16.94 -41.08
C GLU A 28 0.36 15.46 -40.65
N ARG A 29 1.50 14.79 -40.53
CA ARG A 29 1.59 13.39 -40.13
C ARG A 29 1.04 13.14 -38.71
N LEU A 30 1.24 14.09 -37.82
CA LEU A 30 0.73 14.02 -36.44
C LEU A 30 -0.71 14.57 -36.29
N GLY A 31 -1.27 15.18 -37.33
CA GLY A 31 -2.58 15.83 -37.26
C GLY A 31 -2.60 17.08 -36.37
N ILE A 32 -1.49 17.81 -36.27
CA ILE A 32 -1.32 18.98 -35.41
C ILE A 32 -0.96 20.24 -36.22
N GLY A 33 -1.01 21.40 -35.57
CA GLY A 33 -0.62 22.65 -36.23
C GLY A 33 0.93 22.77 -36.37
N SER A 34 1.43 23.29 -37.49
CA SER A 34 2.86 23.54 -37.75
C SER A 34 3.49 24.49 -36.69
N ARG A 35 2.69 25.38 -36.09
CA ARG A 35 3.12 26.24 -34.96
C ARG A 35 3.51 25.43 -33.73
N THR A 36 2.88 24.30 -33.49
CA THR A 36 3.20 23.40 -32.37
C THR A 36 4.58 22.79 -32.56
N VAL A 37 4.88 22.32 -33.77
CA VAL A 37 6.22 21.80 -34.12
C VAL A 37 7.28 22.90 -34.00
N ALA A 38 6.99 24.11 -34.51
CA ALA A 38 7.90 25.25 -34.37
C ALA A 38 8.15 25.62 -32.89
N ALA A 39 7.15 25.50 -32.03
CA ALA A 39 7.30 25.73 -30.59
C ALA A 39 8.23 24.69 -29.92
N TRP A 40 8.22 23.44 -30.36
CA TRP A 40 9.15 22.41 -29.88
C TRP A 40 10.61 22.73 -30.24
N HIS A 41 10.85 23.26 -31.45
CA HIS A 41 12.19 23.75 -31.85
C HIS A 41 12.65 24.94 -31.02
N GLN A 42 11.74 25.86 -30.67
CA GLN A 42 12.06 27.05 -29.89
C GLN A 42 12.25 26.77 -28.39
N LYS A 43 11.58 25.72 -27.88
CA LYS A 43 11.58 25.32 -26.47
C LYS A 43 11.85 23.81 -26.35
N PRO A 44 13.12 23.37 -26.46
CA PRO A 44 13.47 21.95 -26.41
C PRO A 44 13.02 21.21 -25.15
N SER A 45 12.98 21.90 -24.00
CA SER A 45 12.53 21.35 -22.72
C SER A 45 11.01 21.35 -22.56
N LEU A 46 10.24 21.90 -23.50
CA LEU A 46 8.79 21.91 -23.44
C LEU A 46 8.26 20.48 -23.51
N ARG A 47 7.46 20.07 -22.53
CA ARG A 47 6.75 18.78 -22.59
C ARG A 47 5.44 18.93 -23.37
N PRO A 48 5.23 18.14 -24.43
CA PRO A 48 3.95 18.09 -25.14
C PRO A 48 2.83 17.63 -24.21
N LYS A 49 1.60 18.10 -24.44
CA LYS A 49 0.42 17.62 -23.72
C LYS A 49 0.21 16.12 -23.97
N SER A 50 -0.49 15.43 -23.06
CA SER A 50 -0.71 13.96 -23.10
C SER A 50 -1.21 13.46 -24.46
N GLU A 51 -2.14 14.18 -25.09
CA GLU A 51 -2.64 13.85 -26.43
C GLU A 51 -1.53 13.90 -27.50
N MET A 52 -0.65 14.90 -27.40
CA MET A 52 0.50 15.03 -28.30
C MET A 52 1.54 13.94 -28.08
N GLN A 53 1.74 13.52 -26.83
CA GLN A 53 2.65 12.41 -26.52
C GLN A 53 2.16 11.11 -27.14
N GLN A 54 0.86 10.80 -27.06
CA GLN A 54 0.27 9.63 -27.70
C GLN A 54 0.43 9.62 -29.22
N LEU A 55 0.29 10.80 -29.86
CA LEU A 55 0.51 10.93 -31.31
C LEU A 55 1.98 10.68 -31.67
N LEU A 56 2.92 11.15 -30.85
CA LEU A 56 4.35 10.91 -31.04
C LEU A 56 4.73 9.45 -30.80
N ASP A 57 4.15 8.80 -29.78
CA ASP A 57 4.31 7.37 -29.53
C ASP A 57 3.84 6.56 -30.75
N THR A 58 2.62 6.83 -31.22
CA THR A 58 2.06 6.17 -32.40
C THR A 58 2.92 6.38 -33.63
N ALA A 59 3.44 7.60 -33.85
CA ALA A 59 4.29 7.91 -34.97
C ALA A 59 5.64 7.17 -34.94
N LEU A 60 6.21 6.98 -33.74
CA LEU A 60 7.43 6.20 -33.52
C LEU A 60 7.19 4.70 -33.69
N GLU A 61 6.10 4.16 -33.16
CA GLU A 61 5.73 2.75 -33.29
C GLU A 61 5.46 2.34 -34.76
N GLN A 62 4.84 3.23 -35.52
CA GLN A 62 4.56 3.02 -36.94
C GLN A 62 5.78 3.29 -37.85
N ALA A 63 6.87 3.79 -37.29
CA ALA A 63 8.09 4.06 -38.06
C ALA A 63 8.83 2.75 -38.39
N SER A 64 9.54 2.74 -39.53
CA SER A 64 10.38 1.60 -39.92
C SER A 64 11.53 1.39 -38.91
N ALA A 65 12.02 0.15 -38.78
CA ALA A 65 13.13 -0.19 -37.90
C ALA A 65 14.34 0.76 -38.10
N SER A 66 14.67 1.14 -39.34
CA SER A 66 15.76 2.07 -39.63
C SER A 66 15.51 3.52 -39.12
N VAL A 67 14.26 3.92 -38.98
CA VAL A 67 13.88 5.22 -38.35
C VAL A 67 13.96 5.12 -36.83
N GLN A 68 13.52 4.02 -36.27
CA GLN A 68 13.62 3.77 -34.83
C GLN A 68 15.08 3.70 -34.35
N GLU A 69 15.96 3.07 -35.12
CA GLU A 69 17.41 3.05 -34.85
C GLU A 69 18.00 4.46 -34.89
N ARG A 70 17.74 5.24 -35.96
CA ARG A 70 18.21 6.64 -36.03
C ARG A 70 17.65 7.52 -34.91
N PHE A 71 16.40 7.29 -34.50
CA PHE A 71 15.83 8.00 -33.39
C PHE A 71 16.54 7.65 -32.09
N ALA A 72 16.84 6.37 -31.86
CA ALA A 72 17.60 5.92 -30.68
C ALA A 72 19.02 6.54 -30.68
N GLU A 73 19.72 6.57 -31.83
CA GLU A 73 21.03 7.24 -31.95
C GLU A 73 20.94 8.73 -31.60
N LEU A 74 19.94 9.45 -32.14
CA LEU A 74 19.74 10.88 -31.88
C LEU A 74 19.35 11.23 -30.44
N THR A 75 18.86 10.25 -29.69
CA THR A 75 18.46 10.43 -28.29
C THR A 75 19.46 9.87 -27.29
N GLN A 76 20.45 9.06 -27.72
CA GLN A 76 21.52 8.53 -26.87
C GLN A 76 22.66 9.53 -26.60
N ASP A 77 22.86 10.54 -27.44
CA ASP A 77 24.00 11.47 -27.36
C ASP A 77 23.75 12.76 -26.56
N SER A 78 22.59 12.92 -25.95
CA SER A 78 22.38 14.05 -25.02
C SER A 78 22.20 13.56 -23.59
N PRO A 79 23.22 13.65 -22.74
CA PRO A 79 22.96 13.68 -21.32
C PRO A 79 22.05 14.90 -21.08
N ALA A 80 20.82 14.66 -20.61
CA ALA A 80 19.90 15.71 -20.24
C ALA A 80 20.66 16.67 -19.30
N GLN A 81 20.99 17.86 -19.78
CA GLN A 81 21.58 18.90 -18.95
C GLN A 81 20.51 19.31 -17.97
N VAL A 82 20.60 18.75 -16.76
CA VAL A 82 19.80 19.16 -15.62
C VAL A 82 20.09 20.64 -15.42
N PRO A 83 19.09 21.52 -15.42
CA PRO A 83 19.31 22.94 -15.10
C PRO A 83 20.10 23.02 -13.80
N GLU A 84 21.20 23.79 -13.76
CA GLU A 84 22.06 23.91 -12.55
C GLU A 84 21.25 24.20 -11.27
N GLY A 85 20.14 24.93 -11.38
CA GLY A 85 19.21 25.16 -10.29
C GLY A 85 18.44 23.93 -9.81
N ALA A 86 18.07 23.00 -10.70
CA ALA A 86 17.29 21.81 -10.35
C ALA A 86 18.14 20.77 -9.59
N ALA A 87 19.41 20.61 -9.95
CA ALA A 87 20.33 19.74 -9.23
C ALA A 87 20.60 20.26 -7.80
N ALA A 88 20.79 21.58 -7.64
CA ALA A 88 20.97 22.19 -6.32
C ALA A 88 19.70 22.10 -5.46
N ASP A 89 18.51 22.19 -6.06
CA ASP A 89 17.24 22.03 -5.37
C ASP A 89 17.04 20.58 -4.92
N ALA A 90 17.32 19.61 -5.79
CA ALA A 90 17.26 18.19 -5.46
C ALA A 90 18.17 17.83 -4.27
N GLU A 91 19.40 18.35 -4.28
CA GLU A 91 20.35 18.13 -3.20
C GLU A 91 19.91 18.80 -1.88
N ARG A 92 19.29 19.99 -1.94
CA ARG A 92 18.70 20.62 -0.75
C ARG A 92 17.57 19.78 -0.16
N ARG A 93 16.66 19.26 -1.00
CA ARG A 93 15.56 18.38 -0.56
C ARG A 93 16.07 17.11 0.10
N LEU A 94 17.06 16.45 -0.52
CA LEU A 94 17.71 15.28 0.06
C LEU A 94 18.37 15.57 1.42
N SER A 95 18.97 16.74 1.56
CA SER A 95 19.64 17.14 2.80
C SER A 95 18.67 17.60 3.89
N SER A 96 17.47 18.04 3.51
CA SER A 96 16.45 18.50 4.46
C SER A 96 15.62 17.39 5.07
N ASP A 97 15.60 16.19 4.47
CA ASP A 97 14.88 15.04 5.02
C ASP A 97 15.82 14.17 5.87
N PRO A 98 15.66 14.17 7.21
CA PRO A 98 16.55 13.43 8.11
C PRO A 98 16.43 11.91 7.94
N ASN A 99 15.32 11.40 7.40
CA ASN A 99 15.07 9.97 7.24
C ASN A 99 15.74 9.41 5.98
N MET A 100 16.05 10.27 5.02
CA MET A 100 16.56 9.86 3.72
C MET A 100 18.00 9.30 3.80
N ALA A 101 18.82 9.80 4.71
CA ALA A 101 20.21 9.37 4.84
C ALA A 101 20.33 7.85 5.07
N ALA A 102 19.54 7.32 6.01
CA ALA A 102 19.53 5.89 6.33
C ALA A 102 19.05 5.01 5.15
N ALA A 103 18.10 5.52 4.33
CA ALA A 103 17.63 4.83 3.14
C ALA A 103 18.69 4.80 2.03
N LEU A 104 19.44 5.87 1.86
CA LEU A 104 20.53 5.98 0.87
C LEU A 104 21.70 5.07 1.23
N ASP A 105 22.12 5.06 2.51
CA ASP A 105 23.18 4.19 3.01
C ASP A 105 22.78 2.71 2.86
N TRP A 106 21.52 2.38 3.16
CA TRP A 106 21.00 1.03 2.96
C TRP A 106 21.05 0.63 1.48
N LEU A 107 20.68 1.54 0.57
CA LEU A 107 20.68 1.27 -0.87
C LEU A 107 22.10 1.06 -1.41
N ASP A 108 23.07 1.88 -0.99
CA ASP A 108 24.49 1.70 -1.35
C ASP A 108 25.00 0.30 -0.90
N GLU A 109 24.68 -0.10 0.36
CA GLU A 109 25.07 -1.40 0.91
C GLU A 109 24.47 -2.57 0.10
N LYS A 110 23.15 -2.55 -0.13
CA LYS A 110 22.43 -3.68 -0.77
C LYS A 110 22.68 -3.79 -2.27
N ALA A 111 22.91 -2.67 -2.92
CA ALA A 111 23.31 -2.63 -4.33
C ALA A 111 24.80 -2.89 -4.54
N ARG A 112 25.59 -2.94 -3.46
CA ARG A 112 27.06 -2.99 -3.50
C ARG A 112 27.66 -1.83 -4.30
N TRP A 113 27.06 -0.68 -4.18
CA TRP A 113 27.53 0.56 -4.79
C TRP A 113 28.61 1.21 -3.91
N GLU A 114 29.44 2.03 -4.53
CA GLU A 114 30.36 2.89 -3.78
C GLU A 114 29.56 3.90 -2.93
N PRO A 115 29.95 4.17 -1.69
CA PRO A 115 29.27 5.10 -0.81
C PRO A 115 28.96 6.45 -1.48
N GLY A 116 27.71 6.90 -1.35
CA GLY A 116 27.21 8.13 -1.96
C GLY A 116 26.72 7.97 -3.40
N THR A 117 26.76 6.77 -3.99
CA THR A 117 26.21 6.51 -5.33
C THR A 117 24.70 6.62 -5.32
N ALA A 118 24.01 6.02 -4.33
CA ALA A 118 22.57 6.12 -4.17
C ALA A 118 22.11 7.60 -4.09
N ARG A 119 22.84 8.43 -3.36
CA ARG A 119 22.55 9.86 -3.26
C ARG A 119 22.62 10.55 -4.62
N ARG A 120 23.65 10.30 -5.40
CA ARG A 120 23.79 10.87 -6.75
C ARG A 120 22.69 10.40 -7.69
N GLU A 121 22.37 9.13 -7.64
CA GLU A 121 21.30 8.52 -8.45
C GLU A 121 19.91 9.08 -8.11
N VAL A 122 19.60 9.23 -6.83
CA VAL A 122 18.33 9.81 -6.38
C VAL A 122 18.26 11.29 -6.73
N ALA A 123 19.35 12.07 -6.50
CA ALA A 123 19.40 13.49 -6.86
C ALA A 123 19.19 13.71 -8.37
N ALA A 124 19.86 12.91 -9.20
CA ALA A 124 19.73 12.99 -10.65
C ALA A 124 18.29 12.73 -11.12
N ARG A 125 17.62 11.71 -10.54
CA ARG A 125 16.21 11.41 -10.86
C ARG A 125 15.28 12.52 -10.35
N LEU A 126 15.47 12.96 -9.12
CA LEU A 126 14.64 14.02 -8.52
C LEU A 126 14.68 15.31 -9.33
N ALA A 127 15.86 15.66 -9.85
CA ALA A 127 16.03 16.84 -10.72
C ALA A 127 15.31 16.73 -12.07
N GLN A 128 14.99 15.52 -12.53
CA GLN A 128 14.31 15.24 -13.80
C GLN A 128 12.80 14.99 -13.63
N LEU A 129 12.33 14.72 -12.39
CA LEU A 129 10.93 14.40 -12.13
C LEU A 129 10.03 15.63 -12.31
N ASP A 130 8.94 15.46 -13.03
CA ASP A 130 7.82 16.40 -13.04
C ASP A 130 6.74 15.93 -12.05
N VAL A 131 6.48 16.73 -11.03
CA VAL A 131 5.47 16.42 -10.00
C VAL A 131 4.07 16.28 -10.62
N ARG A 132 3.79 16.98 -11.72
CA ARG A 132 2.50 16.87 -12.42
C ARG A 132 2.33 15.48 -13.05
N ASP A 133 3.39 14.96 -13.69
CA ASP A 133 3.36 13.62 -14.26
C ASP A 133 3.13 12.55 -13.18
N LEU A 134 3.72 12.75 -11.98
CA LEU A 134 3.50 11.88 -10.83
C LEU A 134 2.05 11.94 -10.34
N HIS A 135 1.47 13.14 -10.26
CA HIS A 135 0.05 13.30 -9.90
C HIS A 135 -0.88 12.67 -10.94
N ASP A 136 -0.62 12.90 -12.24
CA ASP A 136 -1.40 12.30 -13.33
C ASP A 136 -1.31 10.77 -13.32
N ARG A 137 -0.13 10.23 -13.03
CA ARG A 137 0.05 8.78 -12.81
C ARG A 137 -0.75 8.30 -11.61
N GLY A 138 -0.73 9.03 -10.50
CA GLY A 138 -1.54 8.75 -9.31
C GLY A 138 -3.04 8.71 -9.61
N VAL A 139 -3.53 9.65 -10.41
CA VAL A 139 -4.94 9.69 -10.85
C VAL A 139 -5.29 8.48 -11.74
N ARG A 140 -4.40 8.10 -12.68
CA ARG A 140 -4.62 6.90 -13.51
C ARG A 140 -4.64 5.63 -12.67
N ARG A 141 -3.69 5.49 -11.73
CA ARG A 141 -3.64 4.36 -10.78
C ARG A 141 -4.91 4.25 -9.94
N GLY A 142 -5.46 5.37 -9.47
CA GLY A 142 -6.69 5.41 -8.69
C GLY A 142 -7.95 4.90 -9.42
N ARG A 143 -7.92 4.83 -10.76
CA ARG A 143 -9.01 4.29 -11.58
C ARG A 143 -8.99 2.75 -11.72
N VAL A 144 -7.92 2.12 -11.31
CA VAL A 144 -7.83 0.65 -11.33
C VAL A 144 -8.51 0.12 -10.08
N ASP A 145 -9.65 -0.53 -10.25
CA ASP A 145 -10.43 -1.08 -9.14
C ASP A 145 -9.84 -2.41 -8.61
N GLN A 146 -10.29 -2.78 -7.41
CA GLN A 146 -9.79 -3.98 -6.74
C GLN A 146 -10.16 -5.29 -7.48
N ARG A 147 -11.28 -5.34 -8.21
CA ARG A 147 -11.69 -6.54 -8.97
C ARG A 147 -10.72 -6.83 -10.10
N ARG A 148 -10.28 -5.77 -10.81
CA ARG A 148 -9.25 -5.88 -11.86
C ARG A 148 -7.91 -6.34 -11.29
N ILE A 149 -7.52 -5.84 -10.12
CA ILE A 149 -6.30 -6.26 -9.42
C ILE A 149 -6.41 -7.74 -9.03
N ALA A 150 -7.51 -8.14 -8.40
CA ALA A 150 -7.75 -9.53 -7.98
C ALA A 150 -7.78 -10.48 -9.18
N GLN A 151 -8.41 -10.09 -10.30
CA GLN A 151 -8.44 -10.89 -11.52
C GLN A 151 -7.05 -11.06 -12.12
N ALA A 152 -6.29 -9.97 -12.30
CA ALA A 152 -4.95 -10.01 -12.87
C ALA A 152 -4.00 -10.90 -12.06
N LEU A 153 -4.09 -10.85 -10.73
CA LEU A 153 -3.30 -11.71 -9.85
C LEU A 153 -3.77 -13.16 -9.86
N GLY A 154 -5.07 -13.40 -10.04
CA GLY A 154 -5.60 -14.75 -10.29
C GLY A 154 -5.06 -15.36 -11.57
N ASP A 155 -4.98 -14.56 -12.64
CA ASP A 155 -4.44 -15.00 -13.92
C ASP A 155 -2.90 -15.18 -13.86
N TYR A 156 -2.19 -14.31 -13.12
CA TYR A 156 -0.75 -14.43 -12.92
C TYR A 156 -0.36 -15.69 -12.12
N TYR A 157 -1.09 -15.98 -11.04
CA TYR A 157 -0.83 -17.11 -10.15
C TYR A 157 -1.74 -18.31 -10.45
N CYS A 158 -2.09 -18.54 -11.70
CA CYS A 158 -2.98 -19.63 -12.09
C CYS A 158 -2.49 -20.97 -11.53
N GLY A 159 -3.41 -21.68 -10.87
CA GLY A 159 -3.18 -22.98 -10.23
C GLY A 159 -3.45 -22.97 -8.72
N THR A 160 -4.17 -23.97 -8.25
CA THR A 160 -4.39 -24.18 -6.82
C THR A 160 -3.24 -25.00 -6.24
N ARG A 161 -2.76 -24.62 -5.06
CA ARG A 161 -1.81 -25.42 -4.29
C ARG A 161 -2.41 -25.79 -2.95
N GLU A 162 -2.63 -27.09 -2.72
CA GLU A 162 -2.92 -27.66 -1.41
C GLU A 162 -3.99 -26.90 -0.62
N SER A 163 -5.16 -26.66 -1.22
CA SER A 163 -6.27 -25.92 -0.62
C SER A 163 -6.04 -24.41 -0.39
N HIS A 164 -4.91 -23.84 -0.80
CA HIS A 164 -4.71 -22.39 -0.80
C HIS A 164 -5.27 -21.76 -2.08
N GLY A 165 -5.98 -20.67 -1.93
CA GLY A 165 -6.49 -19.87 -3.04
C GLY A 165 -6.90 -18.48 -2.57
N ARG A 166 -7.45 -17.70 -3.48
CA ARG A 166 -7.92 -16.34 -3.18
C ARG A 166 -9.21 -16.39 -2.38
N TYR A 167 -9.30 -15.49 -1.40
CA TYR A 167 -10.55 -15.31 -0.66
C TYR A 167 -11.64 -14.72 -1.54
N GLY A 168 -12.76 -15.41 -1.65
CA GLY A 168 -14.01 -14.94 -2.22
C GLY A 168 -15.13 -15.04 -1.20
N ALA A 169 -16.20 -14.27 -1.37
CA ALA A 169 -17.36 -14.34 -0.51
C ALA A 169 -18.64 -13.91 -1.23
N HIS A 170 -19.74 -14.56 -0.86
CA HIS A 170 -21.10 -14.18 -1.18
C HIS A 170 -21.69 -13.45 0.02
N PHE A 171 -22.17 -12.23 -0.18
CA PHE A 171 -22.84 -11.42 0.83
C PHE A 171 -24.31 -11.25 0.43
N GLY A 172 -25.21 -11.79 1.23
CA GLY A 172 -26.62 -11.83 0.86
C GLY A 172 -26.88 -12.68 -0.38
N SER A 173 -27.84 -12.24 -1.22
CA SER A 173 -28.25 -12.99 -2.41
C SER A 173 -27.52 -12.59 -3.69
N ASP A 174 -27.02 -11.36 -3.78
CA ASP A 174 -26.66 -10.76 -5.07
C ASP A 174 -25.22 -10.27 -5.14
N THR A 175 -24.53 -10.09 -4.00
CA THR A 175 -23.18 -9.53 -3.98
C THR A 175 -22.12 -10.63 -3.88
N ASP A 176 -21.37 -10.80 -4.98
CA ASP A 176 -20.24 -11.72 -5.07
C ASP A 176 -18.92 -10.94 -5.22
N VAL A 177 -17.96 -11.22 -4.34
CA VAL A 177 -16.67 -10.54 -4.33
C VAL A 177 -15.51 -11.53 -4.30
N THR A 178 -14.42 -11.14 -4.92
CA THR A 178 -13.14 -11.87 -4.87
C THR A 178 -12.03 -10.88 -4.58
N THR A 179 -11.16 -11.24 -3.65
CA THR A 179 -10.00 -10.42 -3.29
C THR A 179 -8.71 -11.01 -3.86
N SER A 180 -7.61 -10.29 -3.74
CA SER A 180 -6.26 -10.79 -4.01
C SER A 180 -5.57 -11.37 -2.78
N VAL A 181 -6.30 -11.63 -1.70
CA VAL A 181 -5.74 -12.23 -0.49
C VAL A 181 -5.73 -13.75 -0.64
N LEU A 182 -4.54 -14.33 -0.69
CA LEU A 182 -4.31 -15.77 -0.67
C LEU A 182 -4.54 -16.27 0.76
N THR A 183 -5.40 -17.26 0.92
CA THR A 183 -5.72 -17.82 2.24
C THR A 183 -5.92 -19.35 2.18
N HIS A 184 -6.29 -19.95 3.31
CA HIS A 184 -6.58 -21.38 3.47
C HIS A 184 -7.83 -21.52 4.35
N PRO A 185 -8.66 -22.56 4.21
CA PRO A 185 -9.84 -22.76 5.07
C PRO A 185 -9.53 -22.69 6.57
N ASP A 186 -8.41 -23.27 7.01
CA ASP A 186 -7.99 -23.24 8.43
C ASP A 186 -7.53 -21.86 8.90
N TRP A 187 -7.36 -20.89 8.00
CA TRP A 187 -6.95 -19.52 8.29
C TRP A 187 -8.12 -18.56 8.40
N LEU A 188 -9.34 -19.04 8.28
CA LEU A 188 -10.58 -18.28 8.30
C LEU A 188 -11.41 -18.62 9.54
N ASP A 189 -12.32 -17.74 9.92
CA ASP A 189 -13.22 -17.90 11.07
C ASP A 189 -12.47 -18.28 12.37
N LEU A 190 -11.38 -17.58 12.66
CA LEU A 190 -10.43 -17.99 13.71
C LEU A 190 -10.93 -17.80 15.14
N ASP A 191 -11.89 -16.95 15.42
CA ASP A 191 -12.43 -16.60 16.75
C ASP A 191 -11.34 -16.51 17.86
N CYS A 192 -10.15 -15.99 17.49
CA CYS A 192 -8.95 -16.01 18.34
C CYS A 192 -8.81 -14.72 19.16
N PRO A 193 -9.03 -14.75 20.49
CA PRO A 193 -8.84 -13.57 21.33
C PRO A 193 -7.37 -13.12 21.33
N LEU A 194 -7.12 -11.82 21.14
CA LEU A 194 -5.78 -11.27 21.13
C LEU A 194 -5.25 -11.03 22.56
N THR A 195 -5.13 -12.13 23.28
CA THR A 195 -4.55 -12.18 24.64
C THR A 195 -3.27 -13.01 24.63
N ALA A 196 -2.39 -12.82 25.60
CA ALA A 196 -1.11 -13.53 25.70
C ALA A 196 -1.24 -15.07 25.69
N LYS A 197 -2.42 -15.62 26.00
CA LYS A 197 -2.70 -17.05 25.95
C LYS A 197 -2.88 -17.57 24.52
N HIS A 198 -3.47 -16.76 23.62
CA HIS A 198 -3.92 -17.14 22.29
C HIS A 198 -3.09 -16.49 21.20
N ASP A 199 -2.63 -15.26 21.41
CA ASP A 199 -1.69 -14.53 20.55
C ASP A 199 -0.26 -14.84 20.99
N ARG A 200 0.36 -15.81 20.26
CA ARG A 200 1.67 -16.38 20.59
C ARG A 200 2.70 -16.11 19.50
N LEU A 201 2.59 -14.97 18.82
CA LEU A 201 3.68 -14.51 17.98
C LEU A 201 4.88 -14.14 18.86
N ARG A 202 6.08 -14.61 18.45
CA ARG A 202 7.31 -14.44 19.23
C ARG A 202 8.44 -13.91 18.36
N LEU A 203 9.14 -12.93 18.89
CA LEU A 203 10.39 -12.48 18.29
C LEU A 203 11.49 -13.54 18.52
N THR A 204 12.08 -14.00 17.42
CA THR A 204 13.17 -15.01 17.44
C THR A 204 14.53 -14.42 17.11
N SER A 205 14.59 -13.26 16.41
CA SER A 205 15.83 -12.58 16.07
C SER A 205 15.64 -11.07 16.09
N THR A 206 16.50 -10.38 16.80
CA THR A 206 16.56 -8.90 16.84
C THR A 206 17.51 -8.33 15.79
N THR A 207 18.36 -9.18 15.17
CA THR A 207 19.25 -8.73 14.12
C THR A 207 18.48 -8.58 12.82
N PRO A 208 18.47 -7.40 12.19
CA PRO A 208 17.86 -7.24 10.87
C PRO A 208 18.51 -8.21 9.88
N GLN A 209 17.73 -9.18 9.44
CA GLN A 209 18.19 -10.15 8.44
C GLN A 209 17.57 -9.78 7.11
N SER A 210 18.27 -9.04 6.30
CA SER A 210 17.89 -8.89 4.91
C SER A 210 18.63 -9.91 4.07
N GLY A 211 17.93 -10.93 3.61
CA GLY A 211 18.41 -11.82 2.55
C GLY A 211 18.31 -11.19 1.16
N LEU A 212 17.90 -9.93 1.07
CA LEU A 212 17.72 -9.22 -0.19
C LEU A 212 19.04 -8.67 -0.68
N SER A 213 19.46 -9.10 -1.87
CA SER A 213 20.47 -8.43 -2.68
C SER A 213 19.78 -7.72 -3.84
N LEU A 214 20.15 -6.49 -4.10
CA LEU A 214 19.69 -5.75 -5.25
C LEU A 214 20.69 -5.96 -6.41
N ASN A 215 20.16 -6.13 -7.63
CA ASN A 215 20.96 -5.97 -8.83
C ASN A 215 20.85 -4.51 -9.30
N ASP A 216 21.62 -4.12 -10.32
CA ASP A 216 21.62 -2.75 -10.83
C ASP A 216 20.24 -2.25 -11.24
N GLU A 217 19.41 -3.11 -11.81
CA GLU A 217 18.06 -2.74 -12.24
C GLU A 217 17.15 -2.45 -11.05
N THR A 218 17.07 -3.37 -10.09
CA THR A 218 16.25 -3.18 -8.88
C THR A 218 16.77 -2.05 -8.00
N ALA A 219 18.09 -1.82 -7.96
CA ALA A 219 18.68 -0.68 -7.27
C ALA A 219 18.28 0.66 -7.91
N ARG A 220 18.24 0.73 -9.26
CA ARG A 220 17.74 1.92 -9.96
C ARG A 220 16.26 2.16 -9.73
N GLN A 221 15.44 1.11 -9.64
CA GLN A 221 14.02 1.24 -9.31
C GLN A 221 13.82 1.69 -7.86
N ALA A 222 14.61 1.19 -6.92
CA ALA A 222 14.64 1.69 -5.54
C ALA A 222 15.03 3.18 -5.48
N ALA A 223 16.07 3.59 -6.20
CA ALA A 223 16.45 5.01 -6.30
C ALA A 223 15.34 5.88 -6.93
N GLN A 224 14.63 5.37 -7.94
CA GLN A 224 13.47 6.03 -8.52
C GLN A 224 12.36 6.21 -7.49
N ARG A 225 12.04 5.19 -6.71
CA ARG A 225 11.04 5.26 -5.63
C ARG A 225 11.39 6.33 -4.60
N LEU A 226 12.65 6.37 -4.14
CA LEU A 226 13.10 7.40 -3.19
C LEU A 226 12.98 8.82 -3.77
N ALA A 227 13.32 9.01 -5.03
CA ALA A 227 13.16 10.29 -5.71
C ALA A 227 11.67 10.71 -5.81
N GLU A 228 10.78 9.80 -6.16
CA GLU A 228 9.33 10.05 -6.24
C GLU A 228 8.72 10.37 -4.88
N THR A 229 9.13 9.64 -3.83
CA THR A 229 8.71 9.88 -2.45
C THR A 229 9.05 11.30 -2.00
N LEU A 230 10.29 11.74 -2.26
CA LEU A 230 10.73 13.12 -2.00
C LEU A 230 9.98 14.15 -2.84
N ALA A 231 9.76 13.87 -4.13
CA ALA A 231 9.07 14.79 -5.03
C ALA A 231 7.62 15.03 -4.60
N LEU A 232 6.95 14.00 -4.10
CA LEU A 232 5.56 14.04 -3.63
C LEU A 232 5.42 14.50 -2.17
N GLY A 233 6.53 14.66 -1.44
CA GLY A 233 6.49 14.98 -0.01
C GLY A 233 5.91 13.86 0.85
N ILE A 234 5.97 12.61 0.39
CA ILE A 234 5.54 11.45 1.16
C ILE A 234 6.59 11.18 2.24
N ARG A 235 6.15 11.07 3.48
CA ARG A 235 7.01 10.79 4.62
C ARG A 235 7.48 9.33 4.57
N LEU A 236 8.79 9.12 4.54
CA LEU A 236 9.43 7.82 4.61
C LEU A 236 10.27 7.74 5.88
N VAL A 237 9.69 7.25 6.96
CA VAL A 237 10.40 7.05 8.23
C VAL A 237 10.89 5.61 8.29
N ASP A 238 12.18 5.44 8.53
CA ASP A 238 12.79 4.10 8.58
C ASP A 238 12.64 3.49 9.98
N THR A 239 11.43 3.05 10.28
CA THR A 239 11.11 2.33 11.51
C THR A 239 11.45 0.84 11.40
N PRO A 240 11.73 0.16 12.52
CA PRO A 240 11.80 -1.30 12.52
C PRO A 240 10.43 -1.91 12.25
N LEU A 241 10.37 -2.97 11.42
CA LEU A 241 9.18 -3.77 11.16
C LEU A 241 9.39 -5.21 11.63
N TYR A 242 8.30 -5.90 11.94
CA TYR A 242 8.35 -7.35 12.05
C TYR A 242 8.25 -7.99 10.67
N ARG A 243 9.14 -8.97 10.46
CA ARG A 243 9.17 -9.87 9.32
C ARG A 243 8.67 -11.24 9.77
N LEU A 244 7.66 -11.78 9.10
CA LEU A 244 7.15 -13.11 9.38
C LEU A 244 8.16 -14.20 8.94
N LEU A 245 8.49 -15.11 9.84
CA LEU A 245 9.40 -16.23 9.58
C LEU A 245 8.65 -17.55 9.58
N HIS A 246 7.65 -17.70 10.44
CA HIS A 246 6.81 -18.87 10.52
C HIS A 246 5.45 -18.48 11.08
N ILE A 247 4.41 -19.13 10.59
CA ILE A 247 3.04 -18.92 11.05
C ILE A 247 2.30 -20.26 11.18
N GLY A 248 1.59 -20.41 12.28
CA GLY A 248 0.58 -21.43 12.50
C GLY A 248 -0.65 -20.76 13.07
N VAL A 249 -1.74 -20.80 12.33
CA VAL A 249 -3.04 -20.27 12.76
C VAL A 249 -4.05 -21.39 12.80
N GLY A 250 -4.99 -21.26 13.70
CA GLY A 250 -6.12 -22.17 13.85
C GLY A 250 -7.13 -21.55 14.80
N LYS A 251 -8.26 -22.21 15.00
CA LYS A 251 -9.28 -21.71 15.91
C LYS A 251 -8.67 -21.40 17.28
N GLN A 252 -8.92 -20.19 17.77
CA GLN A 252 -8.46 -19.67 19.07
C GLN A 252 -6.93 -19.64 19.27
N LEU A 253 -6.13 -19.74 18.20
CA LEU A 253 -4.67 -19.68 18.32
C LEU A 253 -4.03 -19.04 17.10
N VAL A 254 -3.25 -18.00 17.36
CA VAL A 254 -2.26 -17.47 16.43
C VAL A 254 -0.89 -17.69 17.05
N ALA A 255 -0.05 -18.50 16.42
CA ALA A 255 1.29 -18.80 16.89
C ALA A 255 2.31 -18.69 15.74
N GLY A 256 3.52 -18.26 16.05
CA GLY A 256 4.53 -18.12 15.03
C GLY A 256 5.79 -17.42 15.51
N SER A 257 6.66 -17.15 14.58
CA SER A 257 7.91 -16.45 14.83
C SER A 257 8.10 -15.28 13.86
N VAL A 258 8.60 -14.18 14.40
CA VAL A 258 8.96 -12.99 13.65
C VAL A 258 10.42 -12.62 13.89
N GLY A 259 11.04 -12.02 12.89
CA GLY A 259 12.32 -11.32 13.00
C GLY A 259 12.10 -9.83 12.81
N VAL A 260 13.17 -9.04 12.93
CA VAL A 260 13.13 -7.60 12.67
C VAL A 260 13.68 -7.33 11.27
N THR A 261 13.07 -6.37 10.59
CA THR A 261 13.54 -5.76 9.34
C THR A 261 13.36 -4.24 9.42
N ARG A 262 13.58 -3.51 8.33
CA ARG A 262 13.46 -2.06 8.28
C ARG A 262 12.35 -1.65 7.31
N PHE A 263 11.62 -0.59 7.63
CA PHE A 263 10.56 -0.09 6.76
C PHE A 263 11.10 0.32 5.37
N VAL A 264 12.28 0.93 5.33
CA VAL A 264 12.92 1.32 4.07
C VAL A 264 13.15 0.11 3.16
N GLU A 265 13.56 -1.03 3.73
CA GLU A 265 13.79 -2.26 2.96
C GLU A 265 12.51 -2.73 2.26
N TYR A 266 11.37 -2.67 2.95
CA TYR A 266 10.06 -2.96 2.39
C TYR A 266 9.67 -1.93 1.32
N ALA A 267 9.77 -0.64 1.63
CA ALA A 267 9.28 0.46 0.80
C ALA A 267 9.97 0.56 -0.56
N VAL A 268 11.24 0.13 -0.65
CA VAL A 268 12.01 0.18 -1.91
C VAL A 268 12.15 -1.18 -2.60
N THR A 269 11.43 -2.20 -2.13
CA THR A 269 11.41 -3.55 -2.73
C THR A 269 10.00 -4.08 -2.90
N MET A 270 9.40 -4.66 -1.86
CA MET A 270 8.12 -5.34 -1.96
C MET A 270 6.94 -4.39 -2.24
N ASP A 271 6.98 -3.18 -1.72
CA ASP A 271 5.97 -2.15 -2.00
C ASP A 271 5.92 -1.73 -3.48
N LEU A 272 7.04 -1.87 -4.20
CA LEU A 272 7.10 -1.56 -5.63
C LEU A 272 6.22 -2.47 -6.49
N LEU A 273 5.89 -3.69 -6.02
CA LEU A 273 5.07 -4.66 -6.73
C LEU A 273 3.64 -4.16 -6.98
N GLU A 274 3.08 -3.38 -6.03
CA GLU A 274 1.78 -2.74 -6.21
C GLU A 274 1.83 -1.73 -7.36
N GLY A 275 2.84 -0.86 -7.34
CA GLY A 275 3.03 0.16 -8.36
C GLY A 275 3.22 -0.42 -9.76
N GLU A 276 4.04 -1.46 -9.90
CA GLU A 276 4.28 -2.18 -11.16
C GLU A 276 2.98 -2.76 -11.73
N LEU A 277 2.23 -3.48 -10.91
CA LEU A 277 0.96 -4.10 -11.32
C LEU A 277 -0.08 -3.06 -11.74
N ILE A 278 -0.28 -2.02 -10.92
CA ILE A 278 -1.30 -1.00 -11.20
C ILE A 278 -0.91 -0.16 -12.43
N ASP A 279 0.35 0.13 -12.66
CA ASP A 279 0.82 0.81 -13.88
C ASP A 279 0.56 -0.04 -15.12
N ALA A 280 0.82 -1.35 -15.08
CA ALA A 280 0.49 -2.26 -16.17
C ALA A 280 -1.01 -2.30 -16.46
N LEU A 281 -1.84 -2.44 -15.42
CA LEU A 281 -3.30 -2.45 -15.55
C LEU A 281 -3.85 -1.12 -16.08
N SER A 282 -3.32 0.00 -15.62
CA SER A 282 -3.78 1.33 -16.02
C SER A 282 -3.43 1.68 -17.46
N SER A 283 -2.33 1.14 -17.97
CA SER A 283 -1.88 1.31 -19.36
C SER A 283 -2.41 0.23 -20.32
N GLY A 284 -3.08 -0.81 -19.81
CA GLY A 284 -3.52 -1.96 -20.60
C GLY A 284 -2.36 -2.89 -21.05
N ALA A 285 -1.20 -2.79 -20.38
CA ALA A 285 -0.08 -3.69 -20.61
C ALA A 285 -0.37 -5.09 -20.07
N SER A 286 0.40 -6.09 -20.53
CA SER A 286 0.30 -7.46 -20.04
C SER A 286 0.65 -7.55 -18.56
N THR A 287 -0.12 -8.35 -17.82
CA THR A 287 0.15 -8.69 -16.42
C THR A 287 0.48 -10.18 -16.24
N GLN A 288 0.80 -10.88 -17.33
CA GLN A 288 1.15 -12.30 -17.29
C GLN A 288 2.58 -12.52 -16.77
N PRO A 289 2.92 -13.71 -16.27
CA PRO A 289 4.29 -14.06 -15.92
C PRO A 289 5.27 -13.73 -17.06
N GLY A 290 6.40 -13.13 -16.72
CA GLY A 290 7.39 -12.61 -17.67
C GLY A 290 7.19 -11.17 -18.12
N SER A 291 6.06 -10.52 -17.75
CA SER A 291 5.78 -9.12 -18.11
C SER A 291 5.82 -8.14 -16.93
N LEU A 292 6.01 -8.63 -15.70
CA LEU A 292 6.12 -7.85 -14.47
C LEU A 292 7.49 -8.13 -13.80
N PRO A 293 8.58 -7.46 -14.22
CA PRO A 293 9.94 -7.81 -13.82
C PRO A 293 10.21 -7.88 -12.31
N LEU A 294 9.60 -6.99 -11.52
CA LEU A 294 9.74 -7.03 -10.06
C LEU A 294 8.98 -8.21 -9.48
N ARG A 295 7.76 -8.43 -9.91
CA ARG A 295 6.95 -9.56 -9.46
C ARG A 295 7.58 -10.88 -9.87
N ASP A 296 8.04 -11.01 -11.10
CA ASP A 296 8.76 -12.19 -11.61
C ASP A 296 10.02 -12.49 -10.80
N ARG A 297 10.63 -11.46 -10.22
CA ARG A 297 11.81 -11.60 -9.35
C ARG A 297 11.46 -11.96 -7.92
N TYR A 298 10.54 -11.22 -7.29
CA TYR A 298 10.29 -11.32 -5.85
C TYR A 298 9.20 -12.33 -5.48
N LEU A 299 8.16 -12.46 -6.32
CA LEU A 299 7.01 -13.34 -6.10
C LEU A 299 6.61 -14.07 -7.39
N PRO A 300 7.51 -14.86 -8.01
CA PRO A 300 7.27 -15.46 -9.32
C PRO A 300 6.15 -16.52 -9.36
N ASN A 301 5.78 -17.08 -8.21
CA ASN A 301 4.77 -18.15 -8.12
C ASN A 301 4.20 -18.28 -6.69
N LEU A 302 3.13 -19.07 -6.51
CA LEU A 302 2.51 -19.28 -5.21
C LEU A 302 3.45 -19.89 -4.16
N ALA A 303 4.42 -20.72 -4.57
CA ALA A 303 5.41 -21.26 -3.63
C ALA A 303 6.27 -20.16 -3.01
N SER A 304 6.65 -19.17 -3.79
CA SER A 304 7.39 -18.01 -3.29
C SER A 304 6.55 -17.13 -2.37
N VAL A 305 5.23 -17.00 -2.63
CA VAL A 305 4.30 -16.28 -1.75
C VAL A 305 4.17 -17.00 -0.40
N LEU A 306 3.94 -18.32 -0.41
CA LEU A 306 3.75 -19.15 0.78
C LEU A 306 5.06 -19.35 1.56
N GLY A 307 6.22 -19.25 0.92
CA GLY A 307 7.54 -19.39 1.52
C GLY A 307 7.96 -18.16 2.33
N VAL A 308 7.20 -17.78 3.36
CA VAL A 308 7.37 -16.52 4.12
C VAL A 308 8.77 -16.34 4.72
N SER A 309 9.45 -17.41 5.13
CA SER A 309 10.81 -17.33 5.70
C SER A 309 11.89 -17.03 4.66
N GLY A 310 11.66 -17.42 3.41
CA GLY A 310 12.62 -17.28 2.30
C GLY A 310 12.62 -15.89 1.65
N ARG A 311 11.73 -14.99 2.06
CA ARG A 311 11.55 -13.66 1.47
C ARG A 311 11.33 -12.57 2.51
N LEU A 312 11.33 -11.34 2.10
CA LEU A 312 10.84 -10.24 2.95
C LEU A 312 9.31 -10.31 3.00
N CYS A 313 8.79 -10.87 4.09
CA CYS A 313 7.36 -10.95 4.35
C CYS A 313 7.03 -10.03 5.53
N SER A 314 6.82 -8.74 5.24
CA SER A 314 6.27 -7.77 6.19
C SER A 314 4.76 -7.70 6.00
N GLY A 315 4.06 -7.08 6.92
CA GLY A 315 2.62 -6.94 6.85
C GLY A 315 2.08 -6.36 8.15
N GLY A 316 0.79 -6.53 8.38
CA GLY A 316 0.15 -5.88 9.50
C GLY A 316 -1.08 -6.58 10.05
N ALA A 317 -1.72 -5.85 10.94
CA ALA A 317 -3.04 -6.16 11.46
C ALA A 317 -4.02 -5.06 11.05
N LEU A 318 -5.21 -5.47 10.69
CA LEU A 318 -6.28 -4.58 10.30
C LEU A 318 -7.61 -5.13 10.84
N ALA A 319 -8.39 -4.30 11.52
CA ALA A 319 -9.56 -4.77 12.23
C ALA A 319 -10.80 -3.91 11.94
N LEU A 320 -11.94 -4.56 11.76
CA LEU A 320 -13.23 -3.90 11.80
C LEU A 320 -13.49 -3.44 13.24
N THR A 321 -13.77 -2.16 13.44
CA THR A 321 -14.21 -1.65 14.75
C THR A 321 -15.73 -1.56 14.80
N ALA A 322 -16.30 -2.14 15.84
CA ALA A 322 -17.73 -2.13 16.17
C ALA A 322 -17.93 -1.52 17.56
N ILE A 323 -18.63 -0.38 17.64
CA ILE A 323 -18.88 0.36 18.89
C ILE A 323 -20.36 0.26 19.23
N ALA A 324 -20.71 -0.29 20.39
CA ALA A 324 -22.09 -0.40 20.86
C ALA A 324 -22.72 0.99 21.07
N ARG A 325 -23.88 1.19 20.45
CA ARG A 325 -24.70 2.40 20.63
C ARG A 325 -26.04 2.05 21.29
N PRO A 326 -26.48 2.84 22.27
CA PRO A 326 -27.79 2.64 22.90
C PRO A 326 -28.92 3.01 21.93
N ALA A 327 -30.09 2.40 22.11
CA ALA A 327 -31.31 2.84 21.44
C ALA A 327 -31.65 4.28 21.80
N ARG A 328 -31.95 5.09 20.82
CA ARG A 328 -32.37 6.50 20.98
C ARG A 328 -33.54 6.83 20.07
N ALA A 329 -34.41 7.75 20.53
CA ALA A 329 -35.63 8.13 19.79
C ALA A 329 -35.40 8.58 18.33
N PHE A 330 -34.18 9.07 18.02
CA PHE A 330 -33.83 9.56 16.68
C PHE A 330 -32.85 8.66 15.91
N HIS A 331 -32.29 7.63 16.54
CA HIS A 331 -31.33 6.71 15.92
C HIS A 331 -31.85 5.27 15.78
N GLY A 332 -33.07 4.99 16.28
CA GLY A 332 -33.67 3.67 16.21
C GLY A 332 -33.21 2.71 17.33
N GLU A 333 -33.12 1.43 16.98
CA GLU A 333 -32.73 0.37 17.92
C GLU A 333 -31.25 0.44 18.32
N ALA A 334 -30.89 -0.28 19.39
CA ALA A 334 -29.50 -0.42 19.80
C ALA A 334 -28.72 -1.22 18.74
N ASP A 335 -27.58 -0.73 18.33
CA ASP A 335 -26.76 -1.32 17.27
C ASP A 335 -25.26 -1.25 17.59
N TYR A 336 -24.45 -1.72 16.64
CA TYR A 336 -23.02 -1.37 16.58
C TYR A 336 -22.77 -0.35 15.48
N LEU A 337 -22.01 0.69 15.80
CA LEU A 337 -21.41 1.57 14.83
C LEU A 337 -20.18 0.89 14.24
N LEU A 338 -20.20 0.65 12.94
CA LEU A 338 -19.08 0.09 12.17
C LEU A 338 -18.28 1.22 11.54
N LEU A 339 -16.96 1.15 11.65
CA LEU A 339 -16.05 2.18 11.15
C LEU A 339 -15.29 1.68 9.92
N VAL A 340 -15.32 2.49 8.86
CA VAL A 340 -14.57 2.29 7.61
C VAL A 340 -13.87 3.59 7.25
N GLN A 341 -12.58 3.52 6.92
CA GLN A 341 -11.81 4.69 6.51
C GLN A 341 -11.59 4.71 4.99
N GLU A 342 -11.53 5.92 4.43
CA GLU A 342 -10.87 6.15 3.16
C GLU A 342 -9.43 6.62 3.45
N ARG A 343 -8.45 5.84 2.99
CA ARG A 343 -7.04 6.15 3.25
C ARG A 343 -6.59 7.41 2.52
N SER A 344 -5.78 8.22 3.19
CA SER A 344 -5.19 9.43 2.62
C SER A 344 -4.37 9.13 1.35
N GLY A 345 -4.30 10.11 0.45
CA GLY A 345 -3.40 10.05 -0.70
C GLY A 345 -1.91 10.17 -0.35
N SER A 346 -1.60 10.48 0.92
CA SER A 346 -0.22 10.66 1.42
C SER A 346 0.39 9.39 2.01
N VAL A 347 -0.39 8.31 2.15
CA VAL A 347 0.12 7.01 2.62
C VAL A 347 0.81 6.24 1.50
N LEU A 348 1.73 5.35 1.86
CA LEU A 348 2.58 4.65 0.91
C LEU A 348 1.81 3.61 0.08
N ASN A 349 0.94 2.82 0.71
CA ASN A 349 0.17 1.76 0.07
C ASN A 349 -1.34 1.87 0.30
N ALA A 350 -2.11 1.28 -0.61
CA ALA A 350 -3.57 1.35 -0.65
C ALA A 350 -4.12 2.80 -0.53
N ALA A 351 -3.39 3.80 -1.05
CA ALA A 351 -3.79 5.20 -1.01
C ALA A 351 -5.13 5.42 -1.72
N ARG A 352 -6.02 6.22 -1.11
CA ARG A 352 -7.37 6.53 -1.61
C ARG A 352 -8.27 5.29 -1.78
N ARG A 353 -8.05 4.27 -0.93
CA ARG A 353 -8.87 3.06 -0.89
C ARG A 353 -9.66 3.00 0.41
N LEU A 354 -10.81 2.35 0.36
CA LEU A 354 -11.54 1.96 1.56
C LEU A 354 -10.77 0.86 2.30
N ALA A 355 -10.73 0.97 3.61
CA ALA A 355 -10.14 -0.02 4.49
C ALA A 355 -10.89 -0.04 5.83
N VAL A 356 -10.76 -1.13 6.56
CA VAL A 356 -11.14 -1.17 7.98
C VAL A 356 -10.19 -0.31 8.80
N ILE A 357 -10.60 0.08 9.97
CA ILE A 357 -9.82 0.86 10.94
C ILE A 357 -9.99 0.22 12.33
N PRO A 358 -8.92 0.02 13.12
CA PRO A 358 -7.53 0.40 12.87
C PRO A 358 -6.82 -0.51 11.84
N LYS A 359 -5.80 0.05 11.18
CA LYS A 359 -4.97 -0.67 10.22
C LYS A 359 -3.53 -0.15 10.22
N GLY A 360 -2.58 -0.98 10.60
CA GLY A 360 -1.17 -0.60 10.55
C GLY A 360 -0.21 -1.76 10.34
N PHE A 361 1.03 -1.39 10.04
CA PHE A 361 2.10 -2.37 10.00
C PHE A 361 2.35 -2.98 11.37
N HIS A 362 2.72 -4.26 11.36
CA HIS A 362 3.18 -4.93 12.55
C HIS A 362 4.62 -4.48 12.85
N GLU A 363 4.75 -3.51 13.74
CA GLU A 363 6.02 -2.90 14.09
C GLU A 363 6.22 -2.84 15.61
N PRO A 364 7.48 -2.96 16.07
CA PRO A 364 7.79 -2.81 17.47
C PRO A 364 7.84 -1.34 17.88
N LEU A 365 7.41 -1.08 19.10
CA LEU A 365 7.76 0.14 19.83
C LEU A 365 9.10 -0.06 20.57
N ASN A 366 9.15 0.33 21.84
CA ASN A 366 10.37 0.24 22.66
C ASN A 366 10.73 -1.21 23.05
N ASP A 367 9.73 -2.07 23.28
CA ASP A 367 9.94 -3.49 23.60
C ASP A 367 9.65 -4.37 22.39
N LEU A 368 10.73 -4.77 21.71
CA LEU A 368 10.67 -5.66 20.56
C LEU A 368 10.00 -7.01 20.84
N ARG A 369 9.98 -7.49 22.10
CA ARG A 369 9.39 -8.79 22.44
C ARG A 369 7.90 -8.67 22.76
N ALA A 370 7.53 -7.69 23.56
CA ALA A 370 6.14 -7.42 23.89
C ALA A 370 5.36 -6.92 22.66
N GLY A 371 6.00 -6.12 21.82
CA GLY A 371 5.43 -5.65 20.55
C GLY A 371 5.16 -6.73 19.50
N ALA A 372 5.75 -7.93 19.66
CA ALA A 372 5.54 -9.02 18.70
C ALA A 372 4.12 -9.62 18.71
N GLN A 373 3.31 -9.30 19.70
CA GLN A 373 1.90 -9.71 19.78
C GLN A 373 1.00 -8.80 18.92
N LEU A 374 0.07 -9.38 18.16
CA LEU A 374 -0.85 -8.62 17.30
C LEU A 374 -1.73 -7.65 18.10
N GLY A 375 -2.15 -8.06 19.29
CA GLY A 375 -2.92 -7.20 20.18
C GLY A 375 -2.18 -5.93 20.61
N ALA A 376 -0.85 -5.93 20.62
CA ALA A 376 -0.07 -4.72 20.86
C ALA A 376 -0.15 -3.74 19.68
N THR A 377 -0.04 -4.26 18.46
CA THR A 377 -0.20 -3.47 17.23
C THR A 377 -1.59 -2.83 17.17
N LEU A 378 -2.66 -3.61 17.31
CA LEU A 378 -4.02 -3.05 17.21
C LEU A 378 -4.31 -1.99 18.30
N ARG A 379 -3.80 -2.17 19.53
CA ARG A 379 -3.96 -1.13 20.58
C ARG A 379 -3.23 0.16 20.23
N ARG A 380 -2.02 0.06 19.65
CA ARG A 380 -1.27 1.23 19.21
C ARG A 380 -2.03 1.95 18.08
N GLU A 381 -2.45 1.22 17.07
CA GLU A 381 -3.20 1.79 15.95
C GLU A 381 -4.54 2.42 16.38
N MET A 382 -5.21 1.84 17.38
CA MET A 382 -6.42 2.48 17.97
C MET A 382 -6.11 3.83 18.59
N GLU A 383 -4.99 3.95 19.32
CA GLU A 383 -4.55 5.22 19.91
C GLU A 383 -4.27 6.27 18.84
N GLU A 384 -3.59 5.87 17.76
CA GLU A 384 -3.19 6.77 16.68
C GLU A 384 -4.36 7.10 15.76
N GLU A 385 -5.06 6.09 15.25
CA GLU A 385 -6.05 6.26 14.20
C GLU A 385 -7.46 6.59 14.70
N LEU A 386 -7.88 6.10 15.89
CA LEU A 386 -9.24 6.31 16.41
C LEU A 386 -9.34 7.40 17.46
N PHE A 387 -8.27 7.62 18.22
CA PHE A 387 -8.30 8.58 19.34
C PHE A 387 -7.43 9.82 19.07
N GLY A 388 -6.97 9.97 17.82
CA GLY A 388 -6.34 11.19 17.33
C GLY A 388 -5.03 11.54 18.00
N ARG A 389 -4.33 10.55 18.52
CA ARG A 389 -3.00 10.73 19.04
C ARG A 389 -2.03 10.85 17.85
N ASP A 390 -1.14 11.82 17.89
CA ASP A 390 -0.06 11.92 16.92
C ASP A 390 0.75 10.62 16.90
N ASP A 391 1.35 10.29 15.75
CA ASP A 391 2.14 9.08 15.56
C ASP A 391 3.01 8.79 16.78
N ILE A 392 2.89 7.59 17.31
CA ILE A 392 3.69 7.13 18.44
C ILE A 392 5.05 6.69 17.87
N ASP A 393 5.81 7.68 17.42
CA ASP A 393 7.13 7.45 16.85
C ASP A 393 8.18 7.30 17.96
N SER A 394 8.83 6.14 17.99
CA SER A 394 9.93 5.85 18.92
C SER A 394 11.27 6.45 18.47
N THR A 395 11.36 7.00 17.26
CA THR A 395 12.63 7.47 16.66
C THR A 395 12.97 8.92 17.02
N LEU A 396 12.04 9.68 17.59
CA LEU A 396 12.25 11.07 17.96
C LEU A 396 12.80 11.20 19.39
N GLY A 397 14.11 11.05 19.55
CA GLY A 397 14.88 11.63 20.63
C GLY A 397 15.62 10.66 21.56
N ASP A 398 16.86 11.04 21.89
CA ASP A 398 17.78 10.41 22.85
C ASP A 398 17.30 10.38 24.32
N GLN A 399 16.08 10.84 24.61
CA GLN A 399 15.57 10.87 25.97
C GLN A 399 14.77 9.59 26.23
N ARG A 400 15.15 8.85 27.26
CA ARG A 400 14.41 7.70 27.80
C ARG A 400 13.05 8.15 28.32
N HIS A 401 12.09 8.29 27.42
CA HIS A 401 10.71 8.50 27.81
C HIS A 401 10.07 7.17 28.27
N ALA A 402 9.06 7.28 29.13
CA ALA A 402 8.22 6.12 29.47
C ALA A 402 7.62 5.53 28.19
N ASP A 403 7.38 4.20 28.20
CA ASP A 403 6.73 3.50 27.08
C ASP A 403 5.55 4.32 26.54
N PRO A 404 5.46 4.57 25.22
CA PRO A 404 4.33 5.27 24.63
C PRO A 404 2.97 4.67 25.00
N MET A 405 2.89 3.36 25.17
CA MET A 405 1.67 2.64 25.57
C MET A 405 1.54 2.46 27.10
N HIS A 406 2.38 3.15 27.89
CA HIS A 406 2.22 3.14 29.36
C HIS A 406 0.87 3.76 29.76
N PRO A 407 0.12 3.19 30.73
CA PRO A 407 -1.24 3.66 31.10
C PRO A 407 -1.36 5.16 31.37
N SER A 408 -0.30 5.78 31.94
CA SER A 408 -0.30 7.23 32.20
C SER A 408 -0.21 8.11 30.95
N ARG A 409 0.11 7.53 29.79
CA ARG A 409 0.27 8.23 28.51
C ARG A 409 -0.86 7.94 27.53
N LEU A 410 -1.70 6.95 27.80
CA LEU A 410 -2.84 6.62 26.97
C LEU A 410 -3.84 7.79 26.92
N SER A 411 -4.55 7.89 25.80
CA SER A 411 -5.72 8.77 25.67
C SER A 411 -6.77 8.43 26.74
N GLU A 412 -7.65 9.36 27.02
CA GLU A 412 -8.72 9.11 28.01
C GLU A 412 -9.64 7.95 27.56
N PRO A 413 -10.08 7.85 26.29
CA PRO A 413 -10.85 6.72 25.81
C PRO A 413 -10.14 5.37 25.97
N MET A 414 -8.86 5.27 25.56
CA MET A 414 -8.12 4.01 25.68
C MET A 414 -7.90 3.61 27.12
N ARG A 415 -7.56 4.57 27.98
CA ARG A 415 -7.39 4.32 29.43
C ARG A 415 -8.65 3.75 30.03
N TRP A 416 -9.80 4.37 29.74
CA TRP A 416 -11.10 3.90 30.20
C TRP A 416 -11.43 2.48 29.70
N LEU A 417 -11.11 2.17 28.43
CA LEU A 417 -11.29 0.83 27.87
C LEU A 417 -10.41 -0.22 28.57
N MET A 418 -9.22 0.16 28.99
CA MET A 418 -8.25 -0.74 29.64
C MET A 418 -8.47 -0.92 31.16
N GLU A 419 -9.25 -0.05 31.79
CA GLU A 419 -9.52 -0.10 33.24
C GLU A 419 -10.33 -1.34 33.65
N GLU A 420 -11.27 -1.77 32.82
CA GLU A 420 -12.13 -2.92 33.14
C GLU A 420 -12.07 -3.99 32.07
N PRO A 421 -11.74 -5.24 32.45
CA PRO A 421 -11.80 -6.37 31.52
C PRO A 421 -13.20 -6.54 30.91
N GLY A 422 -13.27 -6.69 29.60
CA GLY A 422 -14.53 -6.89 28.88
C GLY A 422 -15.08 -5.65 28.17
N ARG A 423 -14.63 -4.43 28.50
CA ARG A 423 -15.00 -3.23 27.75
C ARG A 423 -14.44 -3.24 26.31
N LEU A 424 -13.24 -3.77 26.16
CA LEU A 424 -12.56 -3.91 24.87
C LEU A 424 -12.33 -5.40 24.56
N ARG A 425 -12.91 -5.87 23.47
CA ARG A 425 -12.67 -7.19 22.92
C ARG A 425 -11.92 -7.04 21.59
N MET A 426 -10.80 -7.73 21.46
CA MET A 426 -10.03 -7.80 20.22
C MET A 426 -9.82 -9.26 19.85
N GLU A 427 -10.17 -9.62 18.62
CA GLU A 427 -10.02 -10.97 18.09
C GLU A 427 -9.33 -10.94 16.72
N CYS A 428 -8.49 -11.94 16.45
CA CYS A 428 -8.08 -12.27 15.09
C CYS A 428 -9.17 -13.15 14.49
N THR A 429 -9.69 -12.76 13.35
CA THR A 429 -10.79 -13.44 12.63
C THR A 429 -10.33 -14.17 11.39
N GLY A 430 -9.16 -13.81 10.86
CA GLY A 430 -8.60 -14.44 9.67
C GLY A 430 -7.15 -14.09 9.43
N PHE A 431 -6.51 -14.88 8.58
CA PHE A 431 -5.15 -14.66 8.12
C PHE A 431 -5.05 -14.86 6.61
N GLY A 432 -4.21 -14.08 5.96
CA GLY A 432 -3.92 -14.24 4.54
C GLY A 432 -2.61 -13.59 4.12
N LEU A 433 -2.22 -13.86 2.88
CA LEU A 433 -1.07 -13.25 2.23
C LEU A 433 -1.57 -12.41 1.05
N ASN A 434 -1.29 -11.12 1.08
CA ASN A 434 -1.72 -10.21 0.04
C ASN A 434 -0.88 -10.43 -1.24
N LEU A 435 -1.49 -10.90 -2.29
CA LEU A 435 -0.80 -11.16 -3.56
C LEU A 435 -0.31 -9.86 -4.24
N VAL A 436 -0.84 -8.70 -3.86
CA VAL A 436 -0.41 -7.41 -4.41
C VAL A 436 1.04 -7.11 -4.04
N SER A 437 1.36 -7.17 -2.75
CA SER A 437 2.66 -6.79 -2.17
C SER A 437 3.43 -7.95 -1.52
N GLY A 438 2.77 -9.11 -1.34
CA GLY A 438 3.33 -10.23 -0.59
C GLY A 438 3.25 -10.06 0.92
N ASN A 439 2.54 -9.08 1.43
CA ASN A 439 2.39 -8.83 2.85
C ASN A 439 1.58 -9.94 3.52
N PHE A 440 1.85 -10.17 4.80
CA PHE A 440 0.91 -10.89 5.64
C PHE A 440 -0.17 -9.93 6.17
N GLU A 441 -1.40 -10.44 6.28
CA GLU A 441 -2.55 -9.65 6.72
C GLU A 441 -3.31 -10.45 7.80
N PHE A 442 -3.32 -9.94 9.02
CA PHE A 442 -4.16 -10.46 10.09
C PHE A 442 -5.45 -9.67 10.14
N ALA A 443 -6.53 -10.28 9.68
CA ALA A 443 -7.86 -9.72 9.81
C ALA A 443 -8.34 -9.82 11.27
N GLY A 444 -8.94 -8.76 11.78
CA GLY A 444 -9.40 -8.69 13.15
C GLY A 444 -10.77 -8.05 13.32
N LEU A 445 -11.29 -8.19 14.53
CA LEU A 445 -12.49 -7.52 15.01
C LEU A 445 -12.19 -6.87 16.37
N VAL A 446 -12.47 -5.58 16.45
CA VAL A 446 -12.44 -4.79 17.68
C VAL A 446 -13.87 -4.48 18.08
N VAL A 447 -14.31 -4.95 19.24
CA VAL A 447 -15.65 -4.67 19.77
C VAL A 447 -15.53 -3.88 21.08
N ILE A 448 -16.17 -2.72 21.10
CA ILE A 448 -16.38 -1.92 22.30
C ILE A 448 -17.85 -2.12 22.67
N ASP A 449 -18.11 -3.07 23.60
CA ASP A 449 -19.46 -3.56 23.90
C ASP A 449 -20.14 -2.83 25.06
N ASP A 450 -19.59 -1.71 25.51
CA ASP A 450 -20.11 -0.88 26.56
C ASP A 450 -20.71 0.42 25.99
N GLU A 451 -22.05 0.59 26.08
CA GLU A 451 -22.75 1.78 25.60
C GLU A 451 -22.29 3.08 26.27
N GLU A 452 -21.73 2.99 27.49
CA GLU A 452 -21.20 4.14 28.20
C GLU A 452 -20.00 4.74 27.48
N PHE A 453 -19.23 3.93 26.73
CA PHE A 453 -18.18 4.43 25.85
C PHE A 453 -18.75 5.42 24.81
N TRP A 454 -19.85 5.06 24.16
CA TRP A 454 -20.49 5.94 23.19
C TRP A 454 -20.98 7.23 23.82
N ASN A 455 -21.58 7.14 25.01
CA ASN A 455 -22.08 8.31 25.72
C ASN A 455 -20.97 9.28 26.14
N ARG A 456 -19.80 8.76 26.50
CA ARG A 456 -18.66 9.58 26.96
C ARG A 456 -17.78 10.06 25.80
N PHE A 457 -17.48 9.18 24.85
CA PHE A 457 -16.40 9.36 23.89
C PHE A 457 -16.85 9.29 22.42
N GLY A 458 -18.11 9.00 22.13
CA GLY A 458 -18.59 8.83 20.76
C GLY A 458 -18.29 10.00 19.82
N GLY A 459 -18.28 11.24 20.35
CA GLY A 459 -17.87 12.42 19.58
C GLY A 459 -16.36 12.65 19.49
N GLN A 460 -15.53 11.85 20.14
CA GLN A 460 -14.06 11.92 20.12
C GLN A 460 -13.42 10.92 19.17
N VAL A 461 -14.19 10.00 18.60
CA VAL A 461 -13.71 9.07 17.59
C VAL A 461 -13.42 9.86 16.30
N LYS A 462 -12.14 10.06 15.99
CA LYS A 462 -11.66 10.85 14.87
C LYS A 462 -10.50 10.14 14.20
N ALA A 463 -10.57 10.03 12.87
CA ALA A 463 -9.44 9.55 12.09
C ALA A 463 -8.25 10.53 12.15
N ASN A 464 -7.04 10.00 12.04
CA ASN A 464 -5.79 10.77 11.97
C ASN A 464 -5.46 11.18 10.51
N TRP A 465 -4.24 11.65 10.27
CA TRP A 465 -3.76 12.10 8.95
C TRP A 465 -3.69 10.99 7.89
N GLU A 466 -3.69 9.72 8.29
CA GLU A 466 -3.69 8.57 7.37
C GLU A 466 -5.02 8.35 6.68
N SER A 467 -6.10 8.91 7.23
CA SER A 467 -7.45 8.83 6.68
C SER A 467 -7.87 10.16 6.08
N SER A 468 -8.39 10.13 4.86
CA SER A 468 -9.04 11.31 4.24
C SER A 468 -10.46 11.49 4.75
N MET A 469 -11.15 10.38 5.08
CA MET A 469 -12.52 10.36 5.58
C MET A 469 -12.78 9.12 6.44
N LEU A 470 -13.58 9.29 7.49
CA LEU A 470 -14.09 8.21 8.33
C LEU A 470 -15.60 8.05 8.10
N HIS A 471 -15.97 6.90 7.54
CA HIS A 471 -17.35 6.52 7.31
C HIS A 471 -17.90 5.72 8.49
N GLN A 472 -19.19 5.87 8.75
CA GLN A 472 -19.89 5.25 9.87
C GLN A 472 -21.13 4.53 9.36
N TYR A 473 -21.26 3.25 9.67
CA TYR A 473 -22.37 2.41 9.24
C TYR A 473 -23.05 1.76 10.44
N SER A 474 -24.36 1.55 10.35
CA SER A 474 -25.10 0.77 11.34
C SER A 474 -25.02 -0.72 11.02
N SER A 475 -24.77 -1.56 12.03
CA SER A 475 -24.81 -3.02 11.88
C SER A 475 -26.22 -3.58 11.65
N LEU A 476 -27.25 -2.75 11.70
CA LEU A 476 -28.64 -3.11 11.40
C LEU A 476 -29.04 -2.79 9.94
N ASP A 477 -28.25 -1.99 9.22
CA ASP A 477 -28.54 -1.55 7.86
C ASP A 477 -27.91 -2.52 6.84
N ALA A 478 -28.56 -3.65 6.61
CA ALA A 478 -28.08 -4.71 5.73
C ALA A 478 -27.91 -4.23 4.28
N ASP A 479 -28.83 -3.39 3.78
CA ASP A 479 -28.82 -2.92 2.40
C ASP A 479 -27.61 -1.99 2.13
N LEU A 480 -27.35 -1.06 3.04
CA LEU A 480 -26.20 -0.17 2.94
C LEU A 480 -24.86 -0.92 3.08
N LEU A 481 -24.83 -1.96 3.91
CA LEU A 481 -23.65 -2.79 4.05
C LEU A 481 -23.41 -3.67 2.81
N GLU A 482 -24.46 -4.11 2.13
CA GLU A 482 -24.36 -4.81 0.84
C GLU A 482 -23.80 -3.90 -0.25
N GLU A 483 -24.31 -2.67 -0.36
CA GLU A 483 -23.74 -1.63 -1.24
C GLU A 483 -22.24 -1.41 -0.95
N LEU A 484 -21.88 -1.27 0.33
CA LEU A 484 -20.51 -1.06 0.76
C LEU A 484 -19.60 -2.23 0.39
N VAL A 485 -20.03 -3.49 0.59
CA VAL A 485 -19.26 -4.69 0.20
C VAL A 485 -19.02 -4.71 -1.30
N GLY A 486 -20.01 -4.28 -2.10
CA GLY A 486 -19.92 -4.18 -3.55
C GLY A 486 -19.05 -3.05 -4.08
N ASP A 487 -18.61 -2.11 -3.24
CA ASP A 487 -17.86 -0.93 -3.67
C ASP A 487 -16.47 -1.32 -4.22
N VAL A 488 -16.14 -0.80 -5.40
CA VAL A 488 -14.86 -1.04 -6.08
C VAL A 488 -13.70 -0.26 -5.48
N ALA A 489 -13.97 0.67 -4.58
CA ALA A 489 -12.95 1.48 -3.90
C ALA A 489 -12.21 0.73 -2.78
N TRP A 490 -12.67 -0.44 -2.35
CA TRP A 490 -11.96 -1.23 -1.35
C TRP A 490 -10.52 -1.55 -1.74
N SER A 491 -9.63 -1.57 -0.75
CA SER A 491 -8.41 -2.37 -0.86
C SER A 491 -8.74 -3.86 -0.65
N ASN A 492 -8.01 -4.74 -1.30
CA ASN A 492 -8.32 -6.19 -1.24
C ASN A 492 -8.24 -6.75 0.18
N GLU A 493 -7.19 -6.38 0.93
CA GLU A 493 -7.01 -6.75 2.32
C GLU A 493 -8.04 -6.09 3.25
N GLY A 494 -8.43 -4.86 2.94
CA GLY A 494 -9.48 -4.14 3.68
C GLY A 494 -10.82 -4.84 3.57
N LEU A 495 -11.22 -5.24 2.36
CA LEU A 495 -12.46 -5.99 2.12
C LEU A 495 -12.41 -7.38 2.77
N PHE A 496 -11.28 -8.09 2.69
CA PHE A 496 -11.08 -9.37 3.37
C PHE A 496 -11.31 -9.24 4.88
N ALA A 497 -10.68 -8.26 5.53
CA ALA A 497 -10.82 -8.04 6.97
C ALA A 497 -12.23 -7.58 7.35
N PHE A 498 -12.87 -6.75 6.53
CA PHE A 498 -14.24 -6.31 6.74
C PHE A 498 -15.21 -7.49 6.77
N LEU A 499 -15.15 -8.36 5.76
CA LEU A 499 -16.01 -9.54 5.65
C LEU A 499 -15.76 -10.54 6.79
N GLN A 500 -14.50 -10.82 7.14
CA GLN A 500 -14.16 -11.67 8.28
C GLN A 500 -14.63 -11.08 9.61
N GLY A 501 -14.52 -9.76 9.78
CA GLY A 501 -15.04 -9.03 10.93
C GLY A 501 -16.56 -9.09 11.02
N LEU A 502 -17.29 -8.89 9.91
CA LEU A 502 -18.76 -8.98 9.87
C LEU A 502 -19.25 -10.39 10.17
N ARG A 503 -18.61 -11.42 9.62
CA ARG A 503 -18.93 -12.82 9.95
C ARG A 503 -18.87 -13.07 11.44
N ARG A 504 -17.77 -12.65 12.06
CA ARG A 504 -17.60 -12.80 13.51
C ARG A 504 -18.59 -11.96 14.31
N LEU A 505 -18.83 -10.73 13.88
CA LEU A 505 -19.80 -9.84 14.55
C LEU A 505 -21.22 -10.41 14.49
N ARG A 506 -21.61 -11.04 13.37
CA ARG A 506 -22.91 -11.73 13.24
C ARG A 506 -23.09 -12.84 14.29
N GLU A 507 -22.01 -13.57 14.61
CA GLU A 507 -22.07 -14.65 15.62
C GLU A 507 -22.23 -14.12 17.05
N ILE A 508 -21.58 -12.98 17.36
CA ILE A 508 -21.48 -12.50 18.75
C ILE A 508 -22.36 -11.29 19.08
N GLY A 509 -22.86 -10.58 18.07
CA GLY A 509 -23.51 -9.28 18.22
C GLY A 509 -24.98 -9.33 18.67
N GLY A 510 -25.60 -10.51 18.63
CA GLY A 510 -26.98 -10.71 19.10
C GLY A 510 -28.00 -9.80 18.38
N HIS A 511 -28.87 -9.18 19.16
CA HIS A 511 -29.94 -8.30 18.64
C HIS A 511 -29.46 -6.98 18.02
N ARG A 512 -28.20 -6.60 18.24
CA ARG A 512 -27.59 -5.38 17.69
C ARG A 512 -27.14 -5.55 16.24
N VAL A 513 -27.34 -6.72 15.65
CA VAL A 513 -26.81 -7.04 14.33
C VAL A 513 -27.90 -7.62 13.46
N ASN A 514 -28.07 -7.05 12.28
CA ASN A 514 -28.94 -7.57 11.22
C ASN A 514 -28.12 -7.71 9.93
N LEU A 515 -27.29 -8.74 9.87
CA LEU A 515 -26.44 -9.03 8.73
C LEU A 515 -26.95 -10.27 7.97
N PRO A 516 -26.94 -10.25 6.64
CA PRO A 516 -27.22 -11.44 5.85
C PRO A 516 -26.16 -12.51 6.09
N GLU A 517 -26.39 -13.68 5.56
CA GLU A 517 -25.36 -14.72 5.55
C GLU A 517 -24.19 -14.32 4.68
N ILE A 518 -22.99 -14.57 5.17
CA ILE A 518 -21.73 -14.32 4.44
C ILE A 518 -21.07 -15.68 4.26
N GLU A 519 -21.14 -16.22 3.06
CA GLU A 519 -20.49 -17.47 2.71
C GLU A 519 -19.16 -17.17 2.01
N TRP A 520 -18.07 -17.73 2.52
CA TRP A 520 -16.77 -17.60 1.86
C TRP A 520 -16.43 -18.84 1.06
N GLU A 521 -15.61 -18.66 0.07
CA GLU A 521 -15.02 -19.74 -0.73
C GLU A 521 -13.56 -19.45 -1.08
N ILE A 522 -12.83 -20.50 -1.40
CA ILE A 522 -11.45 -20.41 -1.88
C ILE A 522 -11.45 -20.55 -3.40
N ARG A 523 -10.98 -19.53 -4.10
CA ARG A 523 -11.00 -19.41 -5.57
C ARG A 523 -9.62 -19.50 -6.20
#